data_873b9f6ebf6260e23d1aa2b8aafceb81
#
_entry.id   873b9f6ebf6260e23d1aa2b8aafceb81
#
_cell.length_a   1.000
_cell.length_b   1.000
_cell.length_c   1.000
_cell.angle_alpha   90.00
_cell.angle_beta   90.00
_cell.angle_gamma   90.00
#
_symmetry.space_group_name_H-M   'P 1'
#
loop_
_entity.id
_entity.type
_entity.pdbx_description
1 polymer ?
#
loop_
_entity_poly.entity_id
_entity_poly.type
_entity_poly.pdbx_seq_one_letter_code
_entity_poly.pdbx_strand_id
1 'polypeptide(L)'
;DWCVIRLGVAGIVSGFEIDTSHFTGNFPPGAEIEVCRSDEINPETGWLKVTPRLDLKGDDRVFVPVEHPTPITHVRLHIYPDGGVARLRVWGRVDPDWTKVGADETIDLLAMARGGRGIIANDEHYGAVGNLTAPGRGVNMGDGWETRRRREPGHDWAVLALGTFGKVDEVIVDTAHFKGNYPDRCSIQGSARAHGTPEEIAAQAETWPVLLPEVKLKPDHVHHFAGDLLDIGPIRFVRLNIYPDGGVSRLRLMGKVVR
;
A
#
# COMPACT_ATOMS: atom_id res chain seq x y z
N ASP A 1 22.83 -21.48 5.29
CA ASP A 1 22.91 -19.99 5.19
C ASP A 1 21.63 -19.35 5.70
N TRP A 2 21.70 -18.06 6.02
CA TRP A 2 20.54 -17.32 6.49
C TRP A 2 20.67 -15.81 6.20
N CYS A 3 19.53 -15.11 6.18
CA CYS A 3 19.50 -13.66 6.16
C CYS A 3 18.39 -13.11 7.08
N VAL A 4 18.63 -11.95 7.68
CA VAL A 4 17.66 -11.20 8.45
C VAL A 4 17.11 -10.04 7.62
N ILE A 5 15.80 -9.89 7.62
CA ILE A 5 15.08 -8.84 6.90
C ILE A 5 14.28 -8.06 7.93
N ARG A 6 14.58 -6.77 8.10
CA ARG A 6 13.76 -5.86 8.87
C ARG A 6 12.61 -5.37 7.98
N LEU A 7 11.38 -5.55 8.46
CA LEU A 7 10.19 -5.04 7.77
C LEU A 7 10.15 -3.51 7.86
N GLY A 8 9.59 -2.86 6.87
CA GLY A 8 9.41 -1.40 6.87
C GLY A 8 8.50 -0.90 7.99
N VAL A 9 7.58 -1.75 8.45
CA VAL A 9 6.66 -1.50 9.57
C VAL A 9 6.31 -2.80 10.27
N ALA A 10 5.85 -2.71 11.51
CA ALA A 10 5.31 -3.88 12.22
C ALA A 10 4.02 -4.37 11.53
N GLY A 11 3.82 -5.68 11.49
CA GLY A 11 2.65 -6.28 10.88
C GLY A 11 2.31 -7.66 11.39
N ILE A 12 1.05 -8.03 11.28
CA ILE A 12 0.54 -9.39 11.56
C ILE A 12 0.65 -10.18 10.28
N VAL A 13 1.45 -11.25 10.32
CA VAL A 13 1.75 -12.07 9.15
C VAL A 13 0.66 -13.14 8.96
N SER A 14 0.27 -13.36 7.72
CA SER A 14 -0.65 -14.42 7.30
C SER A 14 0.02 -15.49 6.42
N GLY A 15 1.24 -15.25 5.95
CA GLY A 15 2.00 -16.23 5.17
C GLY A 15 3.26 -15.69 4.56
N PHE A 16 4.05 -16.61 4.02
CA PHE A 16 5.29 -16.34 3.30
C PHE A 16 5.25 -16.98 1.92
N GLU A 17 5.81 -16.32 0.94
CA GLU A 17 6.07 -16.89 -0.38
C GLU A 17 7.57 -16.91 -0.63
N ILE A 18 8.12 -18.10 -0.81
CA ILE A 18 9.52 -18.32 -1.18
C ILE A 18 9.55 -18.60 -2.68
N ASP A 19 10.25 -17.76 -3.43
CA ASP A 19 10.31 -17.78 -4.88
C ASP A 19 11.73 -18.13 -5.31
N THR A 20 11.90 -19.29 -5.96
CA THR A 20 13.15 -19.79 -6.53
C THR A 20 13.21 -19.63 -8.05
N SER A 21 12.36 -18.78 -8.63
CA SER A 21 12.33 -18.53 -10.08
C SER A 21 13.73 -18.27 -10.64
N HIS A 22 14.03 -18.89 -11.77
CA HIS A 22 15.31 -18.87 -12.49
C HIS A 22 16.47 -19.65 -11.82
N PHE A 23 16.33 -20.13 -10.59
CA PHE A 23 17.29 -21.01 -9.95
C PHE A 23 16.90 -22.48 -10.20
N THR A 24 17.28 -23.01 -11.36
CA THR A 24 16.87 -24.36 -11.79
C THR A 24 17.73 -25.48 -11.21
N GLY A 25 19.02 -25.24 -10.97
CA GLY A 25 19.97 -26.23 -10.45
C GLY A 25 20.65 -25.81 -9.15
N ASN A 26 20.65 -24.55 -8.83
CA ASN A 26 21.33 -23.93 -7.68
C ASN A 26 20.34 -23.30 -6.67
N PHE A 27 19.14 -23.84 -6.59
CA PHE A 27 18.16 -23.48 -5.55
C PHE A 27 18.47 -24.23 -4.23
N PRO A 28 18.11 -23.70 -3.06
CA PRO A 28 18.24 -24.44 -1.81
C PRO A 28 17.17 -25.54 -1.75
N PRO A 29 17.55 -26.82 -1.50
CA PRO A 29 16.58 -27.91 -1.32
C PRO A 29 15.62 -27.71 -0.13
N GLY A 30 16.00 -26.91 0.85
CA GLY A 30 15.15 -26.66 2.02
C GLY A 30 15.25 -25.25 2.56
N ALA A 31 14.18 -24.78 3.17
CA ALA A 31 14.12 -23.49 3.87
C ALA A 31 13.32 -23.56 5.16
N GLU A 32 13.49 -22.54 6.01
CA GLU A 32 12.81 -22.39 7.29
C GLU A 32 12.70 -20.90 7.62
N ILE A 33 11.62 -20.50 8.27
CA ILE A 33 11.38 -19.09 8.60
C ILE A 33 11.19 -18.92 10.10
N GLU A 34 11.89 -17.93 10.64
CA GLU A 34 11.69 -17.41 11.98
C GLU A 34 11.27 -15.93 11.90
N VAL A 35 10.55 -15.50 12.93
CA VAL A 35 10.10 -14.12 13.08
C VAL A 35 10.51 -13.57 14.43
N CYS A 36 10.62 -12.24 14.51
CA CYS A 36 10.94 -11.56 15.74
C CYS A 36 10.22 -10.21 15.81
N ARG A 37 9.86 -9.78 17.04
CA ARG A 37 9.46 -8.41 17.32
C ARG A 37 10.54 -7.75 18.16
N SER A 38 11.24 -6.77 17.59
CA SER A 38 12.30 -6.03 18.26
C SER A 38 12.39 -4.61 17.70
N ASP A 39 12.85 -3.68 18.53
CA ASP A 39 13.19 -2.31 18.10
C ASP A 39 14.66 -2.22 17.61
N GLU A 40 15.47 -3.26 17.87
CA GLU A 40 16.86 -3.35 17.41
C GLU A 40 16.93 -3.52 15.88
N ILE A 41 18.02 -3.08 15.28
CA ILE A 41 18.25 -3.26 13.84
C ILE A 41 18.55 -4.73 13.52
N ASN A 42 19.36 -5.39 14.36
CA ASN A 42 19.78 -6.78 14.20
C ASN A 42 19.56 -7.52 15.53
N PRO A 43 18.33 -8.00 15.82
CA PRO A 43 18.05 -8.71 17.04
C PRO A 43 18.79 -10.05 17.11
N GLU A 44 19.51 -10.29 18.20
CA GLU A 44 20.21 -11.56 18.44
C GLU A 44 19.30 -12.62 19.04
N THR A 45 18.28 -12.20 19.80
CA THR A 45 17.36 -13.07 20.54
C THR A 45 15.90 -12.76 20.20
N GLY A 46 14.98 -13.56 20.76
CA GLY A 46 13.53 -13.35 20.56
C GLY A 46 13.00 -13.93 19.25
N TRP A 47 13.77 -14.77 18.57
CA TRP A 47 13.36 -15.45 17.35
C TRP A 47 12.42 -16.61 17.64
N LEU A 48 11.31 -16.66 16.91
CA LEU A 48 10.31 -17.72 16.97
C LEU A 48 10.24 -18.38 15.58
N LYS A 49 10.44 -19.67 15.54
CA LYS A 49 10.23 -20.49 14.35
C LYS A 49 8.73 -20.57 14.04
N VAL A 50 8.36 -20.18 12.82
CA VAL A 50 6.95 -20.13 12.38
C VAL A 50 6.62 -21.08 11.23
N THR A 51 7.65 -21.71 10.63
CA THR A 51 7.45 -22.78 9.64
C THR A 51 8.21 -24.01 10.04
N PRO A 52 7.73 -25.24 9.70
CA PRO A 52 8.60 -26.40 9.66
C PRO A 52 9.69 -26.18 8.60
N ARG A 53 10.62 -27.13 8.49
CA ARG A 53 11.50 -27.20 7.34
C ARG A 53 10.67 -27.51 6.08
N LEU A 54 10.77 -26.64 5.10
CA LEU A 54 10.06 -26.69 3.82
C LEU A 54 10.97 -27.30 2.78
N ASP A 55 10.45 -28.20 1.97
CA ASP A 55 11.14 -28.70 0.78
C ASP A 55 10.88 -27.74 -0.39
N LEU A 56 11.94 -27.26 -1.02
CA LEU A 56 11.87 -26.36 -2.15
C LEU A 56 12.25 -27.10 -3.45
N LYS A 57 11.77 -26.57 -4.57
CA LYS A 57 12.14 -26.98 -5.92
C LYS A 57 12.77 -25.82 -6.67
N GLY A 58 13.49 -26.11 -7.73
CA GLY A 58 14.00 -25.07 -8.61
C GLY A 58 12.89 -24.48 -9.49
N ASP A 59 13.03 -23.19 -9.79
CA ASP A 59 12.08 -22.44 -10.65
C ASP A 59 10.61 -22.57 -10.19
N ASP A 60 10.40 -22.47 -8.89
CA ASP A 60 9.08 -22.68 -8.25
C ASP A 60 8.73 -21.57 -7.27
N ARG A 61 7.47 -21.54 -6.84
CA ARG A 61 6.94 -20.63 -5.81
C ARG A 61 6.18 -21.42 -4.78
N VAL A 62 6.64 -21.37 -3.55
CA VAL A 62 6.01 -22.05 -2.41
C VAL A 62 5.37 -21.02 -1.50
N PHE A 63 4.05 -21.06 -1.38
CA PHE A 63 3.31 -20.27 -0.39
C PHE A 63 3.06 -21.10 0.86
N VAL A 64 3.41 -20.54 2.01
CA VAL A 64 3.21 -21.16 3.33
C VAL A 64 2.32 -20.27 4.18
N PRO A 65 1.07 -20.66 4.43
CA PRO A 65 0.21 -19.95 5.37
C PRO A 65 0.76 -20.06 6.79
N VAL A 66 0.69 -18.97 7.53
CA VAL A 66 1.13 -18.89 8.93
C VAL A 66 0.10 -18.11 9.73
N GLU A 67 -0.31 -18.64 10.86
CA GLU A 67 -1.13 -17.94 11.83
C GLU A 67 -0.24 -17.45 12.98
N HIS A 68 0.12 -16.17 12.95
CA HIS A 68 0.89 -15.55 14.01
C HIS A 68 0.15 -14.28 14.48
N PRO A 69 -0.48 -14.31 15.67
CA PRO A 69 -1.43 -13.27 16.08
C PRO A 69 -0.77 -11.97 16.52
N THR A 70 0.54 -12.00 16.81
CA THR A 70 1.26 -10.81 17.30
C THR A 70 2.03 -10.14 16.16
N PRO A 71 2.09 -8.80 16.14
CA PRO A 71 2.87 -8.08 15.13
C PRO A 71 4.36 -8.42 15.22
N ILE A 72 5.00 -8.59 14.08
CA ILE A 72 6.44 -8.81 13.95
C ILE A 72 7.11 -7.61 13.28
N THR A 73 8.41 -7.48 13.47
CA THR A 73 9.24 -6.44 12.83
C THR A 73 10.36 -7.02 11.99
N HIS A 74 10.72 -8.30 12.21
CA HIS A 74 11.82 -8.97 11.51
C HIS A 74 11.42 -10.38 11.08
N VAL A 75 12.00 -10.80 9.96
CA VAL A 75 11.94 -12.15 9.41
C VAL A 75 13.36 -12.65 9.21
N ARG A 76 13.64 -13.89 9.60
CA ARG A 76 14.90 -14.59 9.29
C ARG A 76 14.60 -15.79 8.41
N LEU A 77 15.12 -15.77 7.19
CA LEU A 77 15.06 -16.88 6.27
C LEU A 77 16.33 -17.72 6.43
N HIS A 78 16.15 -18.98 6.74
CA HIS A 78 17.22 -19.99 6.66
C HIS A 78 17.06 -20.79 5.38
N ILE A 79 18.18 -21.12 4.73
CA ILE A 79 18.24 -22.02 3.57
C ILE A 79 19.25 -23.13 3.83
N TYR A 80 19.01 -24.30 3.27
CA TYR A 80 19.77 -25.51 3.56
C TYR A 80 20.12 -26.29 2.30
N PRO A 81 21.41 -26.63 2.05
CA PRO A 81 22.57 -26.06 2.75
C PRO A 81 22.85 -24.63 2.32
N ASP A 82 22.70 -24.32 1.07
CA ASP A 82 22.91 -23.05 0.37
C ASP A 82 22.02 -22.99 -0.88
N GLY A 83 22.13 -21.92 -1.66
CA GLY A 83 21.45 -21.78 -2.95
C GLY A 83 20.85 -20.40 -3.17
N GLY A 84 20.19 -20.24 -4.31
CA GLY A 84 19.57 -19.00 -4.73
C GLY A 84 18.07 -18.96 -4.44
N VAL A 85 17.63 -17.85 -3.83
CA VAL A 85 16.23 -17.46 -3.67
C VAL A 85 16.02 -16.15 -4.39
N ALA A 86 15.11 -16.13 -5.38
CA ALA A 86 14.83 -14.95 -6.18
C ALA A 86 14.07 -13.88 -5.37
N ARG A 87 13.11 -14.32 -4.54
CA ARG A 87 12.32 -13.41 -3.69
C ARG A 87 11.79 -14.11 -2.45
N LEU A 88 11.70 -13.35 -1.37
CA LEU A 88 10.87 -13.68 -0.22
C LEU A 88 9.78 -12.62 -0.12
N ARG A 89 8.51 -13.03 -0.12
CA ARG A 89 7.37 -12.15 0.14
C ARG A 89 6.76 -12.48 1.49
N VAL A 90 6.46 -11.44 2.25
CA VAL A 90 5.80 -11.54 3.56
C VAL A 90 4.39 -10.97 3.39
N TRP A 91 3.41 -11.84 3.53
CA TRP A 91 2.00 -11.48 3.39
C TRP A 91 1.36 -11.26 4.75
N GLY A 92 0.54 -10.22 4.86
CA GLY A 92 -0.12 -9.91 6.13
C GLY A 92 -0.77 -8.52 6.10
N ARG A 93 -1.04 -7.99 7.27
CA ARG A 93 -1.58 -6.64 7.43
C ARG A 93 -0.64 -5.81 8.29
N VAL A 94 -0.48 -4.57 7.93
CA VAL A 94 0.23 -3.58 8.73
C VAL A 94 -0.54 -3.35 10.03
N ASP A 95 0.17 -3.25 11.14
CA ASP A 95 -0.39 -3.03 12.48
C ASP A 95 0.34 -1.85 13.16
N PRO A 96 0.01 -0.60 12.79
CA PRO A 96 0.64 0.58 13.37
C PRO A 96 0.25 0.76 14.83
N ASP A 97 1.20 1.16 15.63
CA ASP A 97 0.93 1.57 17.01
C ASP A 97 0.35 2.99 17.05
N TRP A 98 -0.97 3.09 17.00
CA TRP A 98 -1.68 4.36 17.01
C TRP A 98 -1.55 5.12 18.32
N THR A 99 -1.09 4.48 19.40
CA THR A 99 -0.87 5.15 20.70
C THR A 99 0.34 6.10 20.65
N LYS A 100 1.26 5.85 19.71
CA LYS A 100 2.44 6.68 19.47
C LYS A 100 2.17 7.94 18.65
N VAL A 101 0.97 8.07 18.06
CA VAL A 101 0.57 9.27 17.31
C VAL A 101 -0.06 10.28 18.26
N GLY A 102 0.49 11.49 18.31
CA GLY A 102 -0.06 12.58 19.13
C GLY A 102 -1.48 12.97 18.69
N ALA A 103 -2.32 13.42 19.64
CA ALA A 103 -3.70 13.81 19.34
C ALA A 103 -3.79 14.94 18.29
N ASP A 104 -2.82 15.86 18.32
CA ASP A 104 -2.73 17.00 17.39
C ASP A 104 -1.71 16.80 16.27
N GLU A 105 -1.10 15.61 16.19
CA GLU A 105 -0.12 15.30 15.16
C GLU A 105 -0.80 15.13 13.80
N THR A 106 -0.35 15.91 12.83
CA THR A 106 -0.76 15.75 11.43
C THR A 106 0.10 14.67 10.76
N ILE A 107 -0.53 13.65 10.24
CA ILE A 107 0.10 12.52 9.57
C ILE A 107 -0.55 12.26 8.21
N ASP A 108 0.15 11.54 7.33
CA ASP A 108 -0.49 10.97 6.14
C ASP A 108 -1.34 9.76 6.53
N LEU A 109 -2.65 9.97 6.59
CA LEU A 109 -3.66 8.96 6.93
C LEU A 109 -3.76 7.84 5.88
N LEU A 110 -3.30 8.12 4.64
CA LEU A 110 -3.35 7.19 3.51
C LEU A 110 -2.02 6.44 3.32
N ALA A 111 -0.97 6.77 4.06
CA ALA A 111 0.32 6.12 3.91
C ALA A 111 0.23 4.58 4.05
N MET A 112 0.81 3.84 3.10
CA MET A 112 0.93 2.37 3.16
C MET A 112 1.57 1.90 4.47
N ALA A 113 2.59 2.60 4.96
CA ALA A 113 3.26 2.32 6.22
C ALA A 113 2.34 2.45 7.45
N ARG A 114 1.18 3.06 7.31
CA ARG A 114 0.15 3.20 8.35
C ARG A 114 -1.10 2.39 8.05
N GLY A 115 -1.05 1.47 7.06
CA GLY A 115 -2.17 0.61 6.67
C GLY A 115 -3.11 1.20 5.63
N GLY A 116 -2.77 2.36 5.06
CA GLY A 116 -3.43 2.90 3.88
C GLY A 116 -3.24 1.96 2.69
N ARG A 117 -4.29 1.77 1.88
CA ARG A 117 -4.24 0.84 0.74
C ARG A 117 -5.25 1.18 -0.34
N GLY A 118 -4.92 0.83 -1.57
CA GLY A 118 -5.89 0.71 -2.65
C GLY A 118 -6.88 -0.42 -2.38
N ILE A 119 -8.14 -0.22 -2.76
CA ILE A 119 -9.18 -1.23 -2.69
C ILE A 119 -9.50 -1.72 -4.10
N ILE A 120 -9.79 -0.79 -5.01
CA ILE A 120 -10.18 -1.07 -6.40
C ILE A 120 -10.03 0.20 -7.22
N ALA A 121 -9.72 0.03 -8.50
CA ALA A 121 -9.81 1.09 -9.50
C ALA A 121 -10.56 0.56 -10.72
N ASN A 122 -11.15 1.44 -11.52
CA ASN A 122 -11.81 1.01 -12.76
C ASN A 122 -10.80 0.66 -13.86
N ASP A 123 -9.59 1.16 -13.78
CA ASP A 123 -8.49 0.81 -14.70
C ASP A 123 -7.14 0.88 -13.96
N GLU A 124 -6.29 -0.14 -14.18
CA GLU A 124 -4.93 -0.27 -13.63
C GLU A 124 -3.97 -0.75 -14.72
N HIS A 125 -4.17 -0.32 -15.96
CA HIS A 125 -3.49 -0.91 -17.11
C HIS A 125 -1.97 -0.77 -17.08
N TYR A 126 -1.46 0.40 -16.67
CA TYR A 126 -0.02 0.67 -16.63
C TYR A 126 0.55 0.72 -15.21
N GLY A 127 -0.29 0.96 -14.21
CA GLY A 127 0.17 1.06 -12.82
C GLY A 127 -0.93 0.79 -11.81
N ALA A 128 -0.60 0.01 -10.77
CA ALA A 128 -1.55 -0.43 -9.75
C ALA A 128 -1.98 0.70 -8.80
N VAL A 129 -3.25 0.68 -8.36
CA VAL A 129 -3.81 1.64 -7.39
C VAL A 129 -3.03 1.70 -6.08
N GLY A 130 -2.43 0.59 -5.65
CA GLY A 130 -1.59 0.53 -4.44
C GLY A 130 -0.39 1.48 -4.47
N ASN A 131 0.11 1.82 -5.64
CA ASN A 131 1.22 2.76 -5.81
C ASN A 131 0.92 4.16 -5.28
N LEU A 132 -0.37 4.57 -5.30
CA LEU A 132 -0.79 5.87 -4.76
C LEU A 132 -0.41 6.07 -3.28
N THR A 133 -0.34 4.98 -2.50
CA THR A 133 -0.07 5.01 -1.06
C THR A 133 1.39 4.71 -0.72
N ALA A 134 2.23 4.38 -1.71
CA ALA A 134 3.62 3.99 -1.52
C ALA A 134 4.45 5.13 -0.90
N PRO A 135 5.50 4.83 -0.11
CA PRO A 135 6.33 5.83 0.54
C PRO A 135 7.17 6.62 -0.47
N GLY A 136 7.59 7.79 -0.04
CA GLY A 136 8.48 8.65 -0.83
C GLY A 136 7.86 9.17 -2.14
N ARG A 137 8.71 9.70 -3.00
CA ARG A 137 8.37 10.12 -4.35
C ARG A 137 8.57 8.96 -5.32
N GLY A 138 7.73 8.84 -6.35
CA GLY A 138 7.92 7.85 -7.41
C GLY A 138 9.27 8.02 -8.13
N VAL A 139 9.87 6.93 -8.55
CA VAL A 139 11.15 6.92 -9.30
C VAL A 139 10.91 7.18 -10.78
N ASN A 140 9.77 6.72 -11.30
CA ASN A 140 9.33 6.91 -12.68
C ASN A 140 7.79 6.73 -12.76
N MET A 141 7.22 6.78 -13.97
CA MET A 141 5.78 6.60 -14.19
C MET A 141 5.27 5.22 -13.70
N GLY A 142 6.06 4.16 -13.85
CA GLY A 142 5.68 2.81 -13.40
C GLY A 142 5.48 2.66 -11.89
N ASP A 143 5.93 3.64 -11.10
CA ASP A 143 5.69 3.72 -9.66
C ASP A 143 4.36 4.40 -9.30
N GLY A 144 3.60 4.91 -10.27
CA GLY A 144 2.31 5.54 -10.07
C GLY A 144 1.13 4.63 -10.39
N TRP A 145 -0.07 5.12 -10.16
CA TRP A 145 -1.29 4.59 -10.72
C TRP A 145 -1.53 5.25 -12.07
N GLU A 146 -1.69 4.45 -13.13
CA GLU A 146 -1.88 4.97 -14.48
C GLU A 146 -2.89 4.13 -15.25
N THR A 147 -3.89 4.82 -15.82
CA THR A 147 -4.98 4.25 -16.59
C THR A 147 -4.69 4.31 -18.08
N ARG A 148 -5.41 3.51 -18.85
CA ARG A 148 -5.43 3.64 -20.32
C ARG A 148 -6.06 4.97 -20.74
N ARG A 149 -5.66 5.44 -21.91
CA ARG A 149 -6.34 6.56 -22.52
C ARG A 149 -7.82 6.24 -22.80
N ARG A 150 -8.68 6.97 -22.14
CA ARG A 150 -10.13 6.87 -22.31
C ARG A 150 -10.56 7.53 -23.63
N ARG A 151 -11.29 6.78 -24.44
CA ARG A 151 -11.85 7.27 -25.71
C ARG A 151 -13.37 7.42 -25.65
N GLU A 152 -13.98 7.00 -24.56
CA GLU A 152 -15.41 7.05 -24.32
C GLU A 152 -15.73 8.08 -23.23
N PRO A 153 -16.97 8.62 -23.20
CA PRO A 153 -17.38 9.53 -22.14
C PRO A 153 -17.20 8.92 -20.75
N GLY A 154 -16.91 9.76 -19.78
CA GLY A 154 -16.70 9.36 -18.40
C GLY A 154 -15.35 9.81 -17.86
N HIS A 155 -14.95 9.21 -16.74
CA HIS A 155 -13.69 9.49 -16.08
C HIS A 155 -13.19 8.23 -15.37
N ASP A 156 -11.92 8.21 -15.03
CA ASP A 156 -11.34 7.12 -14.26
C ASP A 156 -11.32 7.43 -12.76
N TRP A 157 -11.33 6.37 -11.95
CA TRP A 157 -11.43 6.50 -10.51
C TRP A 157 -10.72 5.36 -9.78
N ALA A 158 -10.35 5.66 -8.54
CA ALA A 158 -9.78 4.70 -7.61
C ALA A 158 -10.41 4.87 -6.23
N VAL A 159 -10.69 3.77 -5.54
CA VAL A 159 -11.15 3.74 -4.16
C VAL A 159 -10.03 3.23 -3.25
N LEU A 160 -9.78 3.96 -2.16
CA LEU A 160 -8.73 3.65 -1.21
C LEU A 160 -9.28 3.68 0.23
N ALA A 161 -8.66 2.89 1.10
CA ALA A 161 -8.91 2.94 2.54
C ALA A 161 -7.75 3.62 3.26
N LEU A 162 -8.06 4.49 4.20
CA LEU A 162 -7.10 5.06 5.13
C LEU A 162 -6.62 4.00 6.13
N GLY A 163 -5.46 4.20 6.71
CA GLY A 163 -4.91 3.35 7.76
C GLY A 163 -5.74 3.35 9.03
N THR A 164 -6.38 4.48 9.33
CA THR A 164 -7.30 4.66 10.46
C THR A 164 -8.38 5.68 10.13
N PHE A 165 -9.29 5.89 11.04
CA PHE A 165 -10.33 6.92 10.98
C PHE A 165 -9.72 8.28 11.29
N GLY A 166 -9.93 9.28 10.44
CA GLY A 166 -9.31 10.58 10.64
C GLY A 166 -9.99 11.72 9.92
N LYS A 167 -9.70 12.94 10.38
CA LYS A 167 -10.12 14.18 9.72
C LYS A 167 -8.98 14.66 8.84
N VAL A 168 -9.26 14.88 7.55
CA VAL A 168 -8.30 15.35 6.56
C VAL A 168 -8.26 16.87 6.59
N ASP A 169 -7.04 17.43 6.70
CA ASP A 169 -6.77 18.86 6.71
C ASP A 169 -6.13 19.34 5.40
N GLU A 170 -5.47 18.43 4.66
CA GLU A 170 -4.83 18.72 3.37
C GLU A 170 -4.82 17.47 2.49
N VAL A 171 -5.06 17.66 1.20
CA VAL A 171 -4.88 16.66 0.14
C VAL A 171 -3.67 17.04 -0.70
N ILE A 172 -2.78 16.06 -0.94
CA ILE A 172 -1.63 16.22 -1.84
C ILE A 172 -1.79 15.24 -3.00
N VAL A 173 -1.84 15.77 -4.22
CA VAL A 173 -1.88 14.99 -5.46
C VAL A 173 -0.58 15.23 -6.22
N ASP A 174 0.23 14.19 -6.36
CA ASP A 174 1.52 14.25 -7.07
C ASP A 174 1.39 13.62 -8.45
N THR A 175 1.61 14.41 -9.51
CA THR A 175 1.66 13.96 -10.89
C THR A 175 3.10 13.79 -11.39
N ALA A 176 4.08 13.60 -10.48
CA ALA A 176 5.49 13.43 -10.82
C ALA A 176 5.68 12.39 -11.92
N HIS A 177 6.53 12.71 -12.89
CA HIS A 177 6.86 11.93 -14.09
C HIS A 177 5.75 11.91 -15.17
N PHE A 178 4.50 12.22 -14.85
CA PHE A 178 3.39 12.28 -15.81
C PHE A 178 3.38 13.65 -16.51
N LYS A 179 4.13 13.76 -17.61
CA LYS A 179 4.32 15.04 -18.35
C LYS A 179 3.28 15.27 -19.43
N GLY A 180 2.87 14.21 -20.13
CA GLY A 180 1.89 14.27 -21.21
C GLY A 180 0.60 13.50 -20.94
N ASN A 181 0.63 12.60 -19.99
CA ASN A 181 -0.42 11.66 -19.62
C ASN A 181 -0.91 11.88 -18.16
N TYR A 182 -0.80 13.10 -17.65
CA TYR A 182 -1.40 13.49 -16.38
C TYR A 182 -2.90 13.81 -16.56
N PRO A 183 -3.74 13.63 -15.53
CA PRO A 183 -5.14 14.02 -15.60
C PRO A 183 -5.30 15.54 -15.68
N ASP A 184 -6.24 16.04 -16.49
CA ASP A 184 -6.54 17.47 -16.57
C ASP A 184 -7.04 18.04 -15.24
N ARG A 185 -7.85 17.21 -14.51
CA ARG A 185 -8.46 17.59 -13.23
C ARG A 185 -8.60 16.33 -12.34
N CYS A 186 -8.81 16.58 -11.06
CA CYS A 186 -9.25 15.54 -10.13
C CYS A 186 -10.31 16.07 -9.18
N SER A 187 -11.04 15.16 -8.53
CA SER A 187 -11.88 15.43 -7.36
C SER A 187 -11.77 14.27 -6.37
N ILE A 188 -12.13 14.51 -5.11
CA ILE A 188 -12.10 13.46 -4.09
C ILE A 188 -13.42 13.45 -3.33
N GLN A 189 -13.98 12.27 -3.15
CA GLN A 189 -15.09 11.96 -2.29
C GLN A 189 -14.60 11.17 -1.08
N GLY A 190 -15.30 11.23 0.04
CA GLY A 190 -14.90 10.49 1.23
C GLY A 190 -16.08 9.97 2.02
N SER A 191 -15.85 8.89 2.79
CA SER A 191 -16.83 8.29 3.66
C SER A 191 -16.22 7.73 4.94
N ALA A 192 -16.98 7.82 6.01
CA ALA A 192 -16.66 7.19 7.29
C ALA A 192 -16.79 5.67 7.24
N ARG A 193 -17.67 5.14 6.39
CA ARG A 193 -18.03 3.72 6.33
C ARG A 193 -18.19 3.25 4.89
N ALA A 194 -17.78 2.01 4.65
CA ALA A 194 -18.07 1.24 3.45
C ALA A 194 -18.09 -0.25 3.82
N HIS A 195 -18.90 -1.02 3.15
CA HIS A 195 -19.12 -2.44 3.48
C HIS A 195 -19.23 -3.27 2.20
N GLY A 196 -18.81 -4.52 2.30
CA GLY A 196 -18.95 -5.51 1.24
C GLY A 196 -17.67 -5.77 0.45
N THR A 197 -17.83 -6.30 -0.75
CA THR A 197 -16.76 -6.58 -1.69
C THR A 197 -16.17 -5.27 -2.24
N PRO A 198 -14.98 -5.29 -2.87
CA PRO A 198 -14.44 -4.12 -3.54
C PRO A 198 -15.42 -3.45 -4.52
N GLU A 199 -16.17 -4.24 -5.29
CA GLU A 199 -17.14 -3.77 -6.28
C GLU A 199 -18.35 -3.10 -5.61
N GLU A 200 -18.85 -3.66 -4.51
CA GLU A 200 -19.92 -3.06 -3.71
C GLU A 200 -19.48 -1.74 -3.07
N ILE A 201 -18.23 -1.66 -2.60
CA ILE A 201 -17.64 -0.43 -2.08
C ILE A 201 -17.51 0.61 -3.19
N ALA A 202 -17.09 0.23 -4.39
CA ALA A 202 -17.01 1.12 -5.54
C ALA A 202 -18.37 1.73 -5.91
N ALA A 203 -19.43 0.92 -5.90
CA ALA A 203 -20.80 1.39 -6.17
C ALA A 203 -21.27 2.38 -5.08
N GLN A 204 -21.01 2.11 -3.79
CA GLN A 204 -21.31 3.05 -2.71
C GLN A 204 -20.56 4.38 -2.88
N ALA A 205 -19.30 4.30 -3.36
CA ALA A 205 -18.42 5.46 -3.48
C ALA A 205 -18.89 6.50 -4.50
N GLU A 206 -19.78 6.16 -5.42
CA GLU A 206 -20.37 7.10 -6.38
C GLU A 206 -21.19 8.22 -5.70
N THR A 207 -21.77 7.93 -4.55
CA THR A 207 -22.66 8.85 -3.81
C THR A 207 -22.02 9.45 -2.56
N TRP A 208 -20.73 9.19 -2.30
CA TRP A 208 -20.05 9.75 -1.14
C TRP A 208 -19.97 11.27 -1.20
N PRO A 209 -20.01 11.95 -0.06
CA PRO A 209 -19.80 13.40 0.01
C PRO A 209 -18.47 13.82 -0.63
N VAL A 210 -18.49 14.98 -1.27
CA VAL A 210 -17.30 15.59 -1.87
C VAL A 210 -16.42 16.17 -0.77
N LEU A 211 -15.19 15.71 -0.68
CA LEU A 211 -14.12 16.25 0.16
C LEU A 211 -13.35 17.36 -0.56
N LEU A 212 -12.92 17.08 -1.80
CA LEU A 212 -12.25 18.04 -2.69
C LEU A 212 -13.06 18.18 -3.97
N PRO A 213 -13.66 19.33 -4.28
CA PRO A 213 -14.30 19.62 -5.56
C PRO A 213 -13.32 19.44 -6.73
N GLU A 214 -13.82 19.48 -7.96
CA GLU A 214 -12.94 19.42 -9.14
C GLU A 214 -11.93 20.55 -9.14
N VAL A 215 -10.64 20.17 -9.20
CA VAL A 215 -9.49 21.09 -9.27
C VAL A 215 -8.59 20.72 -10.44
N LYS A 216 -8.00 21.73 -11.07
CA LYS A 216 -7.04 21.56 -12.16
C LYS A 216 -5.73 21.00 -11.65
N LEU A 217 -5.14 20.09 -12.45
CA LEU A 217 -3.82 19.58 -12.23
C LEU A 217 -2.84 20.12 -13.28
N LYS A 218 -1.55 19.98 -12.99
CA LYS A 218 -0.43 20.33 -13.86
C LYS A 218 0.43 19.09 -14.08
N PRO A 219 1.17 19.02 -15.20
CA PRO A 219 2.11 17.92 -15.43
C PRO A 219 3.28 17.97 -14.44
N ASP A 220 3.79 16.80 -14.05
CA ASP A 220 5.03 16.63 -13.27
C ASP A 220 5.12 17.59 -12.06
N HIS A 221 4.04 17.65 -11.28
CA HIS A 221 3.86 18.65 -10.23
C HIS A 221 3.23 18.07 -8.96
N VAL A 222 3.63 18.61 -7.81
CA VAL A 222 3.00 18.32 -6.52
C VAL A 222 1.97 19.41 -6.21
N HIS A 223 0.71 19.00 -6.08
CA HIS A 223 -0.40 19.91 -5.79
C HIS A 223 -0.80 19.78 -4.32
N HIS A 224 -1.02 20.91 -3.67
CA HIS A 224 -1.43 21.02 -2.27
C HIS A 224 -2.80 21.69 -2.18
N PHE A 225 -3.77 21.02 -1.61
CA PHE A 225 -5.14 21.47 -1.46
C PHE A 225 -5.54 21.43 0.03
N ALA A 226 -5.42 22.56 0.71
CA ALA A 226 -5.87 22.71 2.11
C ALA A 226 -7.10 23.61 2.20
N GLY A 227 -7.08 24.76 1.47
CA GLY A 227 -8.18 25.72 1.48
C GLY A 227 -9.41 25.34 0.64
N ASP A 228 -9.29 24.32 -0.20
CA ASP A 228 -10.35 23.88 -1.13
C ASP A 228 -11.22 22.74 -0.57
N LEU A 229 -10.89 22.24 0.62
CA LEU A 229 -11.56 21.09 1.21
C LEU A 229 -12.92 21.47 1.82
N LEU A 230 -13.91 20.61 1.57
CA LEU A 230 -15.22 20.69 2.22
C LEU A 230 -15.21 19.88 3.51
N ASP A 231 -15.84 20.38 4.57
CA ASP A 231 -15.95 19.64 5.84
C ASP A 231 -17.03 18.55 5.72
N ILE A 232 -16.59 17.31 5.56
CA ILE A 232 -17.46 16.14 5.52
C ILE A 232 -17.32 15.27 6.79
N GLY A 233 -16.64 15.82 7.81
CA GLY A 233 -16.30 15.09 9.03
C GLY A 233 -15.18 14.04 8.83
N PRO A 234 -14.93 13.21 9.86
CA PRO A 234 -13.90 12.17 9.77
C PRO A 234 -14.27 11.06 8.79
N ILE A 235 -13.26 10.54 8.08
CA ILE A 235 -13.43 9.53 7.04
C ILE A 235 -12.51 8.32 7.25
N ARG A 236 -12.84 7.23 6.58
CA ARG A 236 -12.06 5.98 6.54
C ARG A 236 -11.74 5.55 5.11
N PHE A 237 -12.52 6.03 4.15
CA PHE A 237 -12.42 5.69 2.75
C PHE A 237 -12.46 6.94 1.89
N VAL A 238 -11.76 6.89 0.75
CA VAL A 238 -11.81 7.94 -0.27
C VAL A 238 -11.96 7.35 -1.65
N ARG A 239 -12.60 8.11 -2.54
CA ARG A 239 -12.60 7.89 -3.99
C ARG A 239 -11.91 9.07 -4.64
N LEU A 240 -10.79 8.80 -5.31
CA LEU A 240 -10.13 9.72 -6.23
C LEU A 240 -10.76 9.57 -7.60
N ASN A 241 -11.27 10.65 -8.16
CA ASN A 241 -11.70 10.72 -9.56
C ASN A 241 -10.65 11.53 -10.34
N ILE A 242 -10.30 11.07 -11.53
CA ILE A 242 -9.39 11.77 -12.45
C ILE A 242 -10.08 11.98 -13.80
N TYR A 243 -9.88 13.12 -14.41
CA TYR A 243 -10.61 13.51 -15.62
C TYR A 243 -9.68 13.84 -16.78
N PRO A 244 -9.87 13.20 -17.98
CA PRO A 244 -10.70 12.03 -18.20
C PRO A 244 -10.02 10.72 -17.74
N ASP A 245 -8.70 10.67 -17.83
CA ASP A 245 -7.79 9.56 -17.60
C ASP A 245 -6.40 10.10 -17.24
N GLY A 246 -5.43 9.20 -17.00
CA GLY A 246 -4.02 9.56 -16.87
C GLY A 246 -3.33 8.91 -15.68
N GLY A 247 -2.20 9.49 -15.29
CA GLY A 247 -1.39 8.98 -14.20
C GLY A 247 -1.26 9.92 -13.01
N VAL A 248 -1.30 9.34 -11.82
CA VAL A 248 -1.03 9.99 -10.53
C VAL A 248 0.05 9.19 -9.82
N SER A 249 1.15 9.86 -9.49
CA SER A 249 2.29 9.21 -8.83
C SER A 249 1.98 8.84 -7.38
N ARG A 250 1.42 9.81 -6.63
CA ARG A 250 1.09 9.64 -5.20
C ARG A 250 -0.15 10.44 -4.83
N LEU A 251 -0.88 9.90 -3.86
CA LEU A 251 -1.95 10.59 -3.14
C LEU A 251 -1.61 10.59 -1.65
N ARG A 252 -1.67 11.77 -0.99
CA ARG A 252 -1.51 11.89 0.45
C ARG A 252 -2.73 12.60 1.05
N LEU A 253 -3.17 12.11 2.19
CA LEU A 253 -4.26 12.70 2.96
C LEU A 253 -3.70 13.08 4.34
N MET A 254 -3.20 14.31 4.42
CA MET A 254 -2.63 14.84 5.66
C MET A 254 -3.76 15.22 6.60
N GLY A 255 -3.69 14.74 7.83
CA GLY A 255 -4.76 14.99 8.79
C GLY A 255 -4.50 14.37 10.16
N LYS A 256 -5.51 14.41 11.01
CA LYS A 256 -5.45 13.96 12.40
C LYS A 256 -6.27 12.69 12.61
N VAL A 257 -5.74 11.80 13.44
CA VAL A 257 -6.45 10.58 13.86
C VAL A 257 -7.64 10.96 14.75
N VAL A 258 -8.80 10.38 14.48
CA VAL A 258 -9.99 10.48 15.33
C VAL A 258 -10.13 9.14 16.07
N ARG A 259 -10.16 9.22 17.40
CA ARG A 259 -10.25 8.07 18.33
C ARG A 259 -11.66 7.87 18.86
#